data_a4908ce719b314f2f5c1036d673a9865
#
_entry.id   a4908ce719b314f2f5c1036d673a9865
#
_cell.length_a   1.000
_cell.length_b   1.000
_cell.length_c   1.000
_cell.angle_alpha   90.00
_cell.angle_beta   90.00
_cell.angle_gamma   90.00
#
_symmetry.space_group_name_H-M   'P 1'
#
loop_
_entity.id
_entity.type
_entity.pdbx_description
1 polymer ?
#
loop_
_entity_poly.entity_id
_entity_poly.type
_entity_poly.pdbx_seq_one_letter_code
_entity_poly.pdbx_strand_id
1 'polypeptide(L)'
;MAIFDAFRKNRILGKIAVAFPKELKDDLEKVVSALLYSIKEIEGGERKWIMSDGETVAIPYRIDVSHFRYIAYTGLNERQMAILHCIYTRSLDGFVREGHLKELLRMGADKYEWVKPYIISSAGEYVVEILDTLYNNISEDKIPEYRAFCKLNFENIRLLHARMISYWAEFYRLDCYYYKDYIGKRLFSEVFGMRKSGQKVID
;
A
#
# COMPACT_ATOMS: atom_id res chain seq x y z
N MET A 1 -24.74 3.76 -23.54
CA MET A 1 -24.10 3.05 -22.42
C MET A 1 -22.61 2.79 -22.72
N ALA A 2 -22.23 2.03 -23.73
CA ALA A 2 -20.82 1.68 -24.03
C ALA A 2 -19.85 2.87 -24.20
N ILE A 3 -20.26 3.99 -24.78
CA ILE A 3 -19.40 5.18 -24.95
C ILE A 3 -19.09 5.85 -23.62
N PHE A 4 -20.05 5.96 -22.72
CA PHE A 4 -19.85 6.50 -21.37
C PHE A 4 -18.94 5.61 -20.51
N ASP A 5 -19.07 4.30 -20.64
CA ASP A 5 -18.23 3.33 -19.94
C ASP A 5 -16.79 3.41 -20.44
N ALA A 6 -16.56 3.53 -21.74
CA ALA A 6 -15.23 3.71 -22.30
C ALA A 6 -14.60 5.03 -21.85
N PHE A 7 -15.34 6.13 -21.84
CA PHE A 7 -14.87 7.43 -21.36
C PHE A 7 -14.50 7.39 -19.86
N ARG A 8 -15.37 6.79 -19.03
CA ARG A 8 -15.14 6.58 -17.61
C ARG A 8 -13.90 5.74 -17.36
N LYS A 9 -13.77 4.60 -18.07
CA LYS A 9 -12.61 3.72 -17.99
C LYS A 9 -11.32 4.48 -18.31
N ASN A 10 -11.27 5.20 -19.44
CA ASN A 10 -10.10 5.96 -19.85
C ASN A 10 -9.72 7.05 -18.82
N ARG A 11 -10.70 7.71 -18.21
CA ARG A 11 -10.48 8.69 -17.16
C ARG A 11 -9.85 8.07 -15.92
N ILE A 12 -10.33 6.91 -15.48
CA ILE A 12 -9.78 6.19 -14.34
C ILE A 12 -8.35 5.70 -14.66
N LEU A 13 -8.17 5.07 -15.82
CA LEU A 13 -6.85 4.60 -16.27
C LEU A 13 -5.83 5.74 -16.35
N GLY A 14 -6.22 6.91 -16.89
CA GLY A 14 -5.33 8.07 -16.97
C GLY A 14 -4.83 8.55 -15.61
N LYS A 15 -5.63 8.34 -14.54
CA LYS A 15 -5.23 8.73 -13.17
C LYS A 15 -4.46 7.63 -12.43
N ILE A 16 -4.78 6.35 -12.66
CA ILE A 16 -4.24 5.25 -11.86
C ILE A 16 -3.04 4.56 -12.51
N ALA A 17 -2.85 4.70 -13.81
CA ALA A 17 -1.77 4.03 -14.54
C ALA A 17 -0.37 4.38 -14.01
N VAL A 18 -0.19 5.61 -13.53
CA VAL A 18 1.08 6.07 -12.92
C VAL A 18 1.41 5.40 -11.59
N ALA A 19 0.43 4.73 -10.98
CA ALA A 19 0.60 4.03 -9.71
C ALA A 19 1.13 2.60 -9.86
N PHE A 20 1.28 2.12 -11.10
CA PHE A 20 1.76 0.78 -11.41
C PHE A 20 2.85 0.84 -12.49
N PRO A 21 3.79 -0.14 -12.52
CA PRO A 21 4.75 -0.27 -13.61
C PRO A 21 4.07 -0.38 -14.97
N LYS A 22 4.74 0.15 -16.01
CA LYS A 22 4.20 0.18 -17.37
C LYS A 22 3.90 -1.21 -17.94
N GLU A 23 4.67 -2.21 -17.51
CA GLU A 23 4.48 -3.62 -17.92
C GLU A 23 3.13 -4.21 -17.48
N LEU A 24 2.48 -3.60 -16.47
CA LEU A 24 1.18 -4.06 -15.96
C LEU A 24 -0.02 -3.44 -16.67
N LYS A 25 0.20 -2.67 -17.74
CA LYS A 25 -0.86 -1.93 -18.42
C LYS A 25 -2.08 -2.81 -18.76
N ASP A 26 -1.86 -3.96 -19.38
CA ASP A 26 -2.95 -4.84 -19.85
C ASP A 26 -3.71 -5.48 -18.66
N ASP A 27 -2.97 -5.85 -17.59
CA ASP A 27 -3.59 -6.38 -16.38
C ASP A 27 -4.38 -5.30 -15.64
N LEU A 28 -3.82 -4.09 -15.56
CA LEU A 28 -4.50 -2.94 -14.96
C LEU A 28 -5.79 -2.59 -15.71
N GLU A 29 -5.79 -2.65 -17.05
CA GLU A 29 -7.00 -2.41 -17.85
C GLU A 29 -8.11 -3.41 -17.55
N LYS A 30 -7.78 -4.68 -17.30
CA LYS A 30 -8.74 -5.71 -16.91
C LYS A 30 -9.29 -5.44 -15.52
N VAL A 31 -8.42 -5.12 -14.55
CA VAL A 31 -8.83 -4.81 -13.17
C VAL A 31 -9.70 -3.55 -13.13
N VAL A 32 -9.33 -2.48 -13.84
CA VAL A 32 -10.14 -1.24 -13.91
C VAL A 32 -11.49 -1.52 -14.57
N SER A 33 -11.55 -2.42 -15.56
CA SER A 33 -12.82 -2.84 -16.15
C SER A 33 -13.73 -3.54 -15.15
N ALA A 34 -13.15 -4.40 -14.29
CA ALA A 34 -13.88 -5.09 -13.22
C ALA A 34 -14.33 -4.10 -12.11
N LEU A 35 -13.55 -3.05 -11.87
CA LEU A 35 -13.82 -2.03 -10.84
C LEU A 35 -14.49 -0.76 -11.38
N LEU A 36 -14.95 -0.76 -12.66
CA LEU A 36 -15.39 0.44 -13.36
C LEU A 36 -16.44 1.25 -12.60
N TYR A 37 -17.38 0.58 -11.97
CA TYR A 37 -18.45 1.20 -11.20
C TYR A 37 -18.13 1.34 -9.70
N SER A 38 -17.08 0.67 -9.22
CA SER A 38 -16.64 0.73 -7.83
C SER A 38 -15.76 1.95 -7.56
N ILE A 39 -14.85 2.31 -8.49
CA ILE A 39 -13.99 3.48 -8.36
C ILE A 39 -14.79 4.74 -8.71
N LYS A 40 -15.01 5.59 -7.71
CA LYS A 40 -15.73 6.87 -7.87
C LYS A 40 -14.76 8.01 -8.16
N GLU A 41 -13.73 8.15 -7.30
CA GLU A 41 -12.76 9.24 -7.39
C GLU A 41 -11.37 8.80 -6.90
N ILE A 42 -10.33 9.48 -7.38
CA ILE A 42 -8.95 9.35 -6.93
C ILE A 42 -8.55 10.71 -6.39
N GLU A 43 -8.30 10.80 -5.08
CA GLU A 43 -8.17 12.04 -4.33
C GLU A 43 -6.78 12.21 -3.71
N GLY A 44 -6.45 13.46 -3.40
CA GLY A 44 -5.49 13.81 -2.36
C GLY A 44 -4.02 13.68 -2.69
N GLY A 45 -3.58 13.93 -3.90
CA GLY A 45 -2.15 13.86 -4.24
C GLY A 45 -1.61 12.44 -4.28
N GLU A 46 -0.31 12.31 -4.45
CA GLU A 46 0.37 11.04 -4.67
C GLU A 46 1.72 10.98 -3.96
N ARG A 47 2.22 9.78 -3.73
CA ARG A 47 3.57 9.53 -3.26
C ARG A 47 4.35 8.78 -4.34
N LYS A 48 5.51 9.31 -4.71
CA LYS A 48 6.40 8.69 -5.68
C LYS A 48 7.31 7.67 -5.01
N TRP A 49 7.44 6.50 -5.65
CA TRP A 49 8.30 5.42 -5.21
C TRP A 49 9.22 4.99 -6.35
N ILE A 50 10.48 4.74 -6.04
CA ILE A 50 11.50 4.30 -6.99
C ILE A 50 11.59 2.77 -6.91
N MET A 51 11.50 2.09 -8.06
CA MET A 51 11.71 0.65 -8.20
C MET A 51 13.21 0.36 -8.40
N SER A 52 13.62 -0.89 -8.21
CA SER A 52 15.03 -1.30 -8.33
C SER A 52 15.60 -1.11 -9.75
N ASP A 53 14.76 -1.14 -10.78
CA ASP A 53 15.11 -0.86 -12.17
C ASP A 53 15.17 0.65 -12.51
N GLY A 54 14.84 1.51 -11.54
CA GLY A 54 14.79 2.97 -11.69
C GLY A 54 13.44 3.50 -12.17
N GLU A 55 12.46 2.65 -12.49
CA GLU A 55 11.11 3.11 -12.78
C GLU A 55 10.50 3.78 -11.53
N THR A 56 9.68 4.80 -11.77
CA THR A 56 8.98 5.50 -10.67
C THR A 56 7.49 5.31 -10.81
N VAL A 57 6.85 4.86 -9.73
CA VAL A 57 5.39 4.80 -9.62
C VAL A 57 4.89 5.89 -8.67
N ALA A 58 3.72 6.45 -8.96
CA ALA A 58 3.10 7.53 -8.19
C ALA A 58 1.76 7.04 -7.60
N ILE A 59 1.81 6.61 -6.33
CA ILE A 59 0.67 5.98 -5.66
C ILE A 59 -0.22 7.06 -5.01
N PRO A 60 -1.52 7.11 -5.34
CA PRO A 60 -2.44 8.06 -4.75
C PRO A 60 -2.61 7.82 -3.24
N TYR A 61 -2.80 8.89 -2.48
CA TYR A 61 -3.02 8.77 -1.04
C TYR A 61 -4.33 8.06 -0.74
N ARG A 62 -5.38 8.38 -1.51
CA ARG A 62 -6.73 7.78 -1.32
C ARG A 62 -7.44 7.57 -2.65
N ILE A 63 -8.25 6.53 -2.66
CA ILE A 63 -9.16 6.19 -3.75
C ILE A 63 -10.55 5.98 -3.13
N ASP A 64 -11.55 6.76 -3.56
CA ASP A 64 -12.94 6.46 -3.24
C ASP A 64 -13.38 5.26 -4.08
N VAL A 65 -13.29 4.10 -3.46
CA VAL A 65 -13.65 2.82 -4.06
C VAL A 65 -14.67 2.11 -3.18
N SER A 66 -15.85 1.84 -3.75
CA SER A 66 -16.91 1.09 -3.06
C SER A 66 -16.50 -0.38 -2.95
N HIS A 67 -16.62 -0.94 -1.74
CA HIS A 67 -16.35 -2.35 -1.49
C HIS A 67 -17.57 -3.21 -1.85
N PHE A 68 -17.56 -3.78 -3.03
CA PHE A 68 -18.57 -4.77 -3.44
C PHE A 68 -18.09 -6.19 -3.12
N ARG A 69 -18.78 -6.83 -2.19
CA ARG A 69 -18.35 -8.10 -1.58
C ARG A 69 -18.27 -9.32 -2.50
N TYR A 70 -18.82 -9.34 -3.73
CA TYR A 70 -19.04 -10.66 -4.31
C TYR A 70 -18.90 -10.89 -5.83
N ILE A 71 -18.88 -9.92 -6.74
CA ILE A 71 -19.14 -10.26 -8.15
C ILE A 71 -17.99 -9.94 -9.13
N ALA A 72 -17.10 -9.01 -8.82
CA ALA A 72 -16.14 -8.50 -9.80
C ALA A 72 -14.85 -9.33 -9.96
N TYR A 73 -14.62 -10.32 -9.10
CA TYR A 73 -13.29 -10.97 -8.98
C TYR A 73 -13.16 -12.29 -9.73
N THR A 74 -14.26 -12.84 -10.21
CA THR A 74 -14.26 -14.07 -11.00
C THR A 74 -13.59 -13.82 -12.36
N GLY A 75 -12.50 -14.54 -12.62
CA GLY A 75 -11.76 -14.44 -13.87
C GLY A 75 -10.50 -13.57 -13.85
N LEU A 76 -10.17 -12.96 -12.70
CA LEU A 76 -8.85 -12.32 -12.51
C LEU A 76 -7.79 -13.37 -12.12
N ASN A 77 -6.61 -13.28 -12.76
CA ASN A 77 -5.46 -14.09 -12.36
C ASN A 77 -4.78 -13.52 -11.10
N GLU A 78 -3.78 -14.23 -10.57
CA GLU A 78 -3.08 -13.85 -9.32
C GLU A 78 -2.48 -12.43 -9.38
N ARG A 79 -1.84 -12.04 -10.49
CA ARG A 79 -1.24 -10.71 -10.67
C ARG A 79 -2.31 -9.62 -10.72
N GLN A 80 -3.42 -9.88 -11.39
CA GLN A 80 -4.58 -8.98 -11.46
C GLN A 80 -5.26 -8.84 -10.08
N MET A 81 -5.34 -9.93 -9.31
CA MET A 81 -5.82 -9.87 -7.92
C MET A 81 -4.91 -9.02 -7.05
N ALA A 82 -3.58 -9.15 -7.20
CA ALA A 82 -2.64 -8.28 -6.48
C ALA A 82 -2.85 -6.79 -6.82
N ILE A 83 -3.06 -6.44 -8.11
CA ILE A 83 -3.38 -5.07 -8.53
C ILE A 83 -4.69 -4.60 -7.86
N LEU A 84 -5.72 -5.42 -7.88
CA LEU A 84 -7.00 -5.12 -7.24
C LEU A 84 -6.83 -4.83 -5.74
N HIS A 85 -6.14 -5.72 -5.03
CA HIS A 85 -5.89 -5.52 -3.60
C HIS A 85 -5.05 -4.26 -3.33
N CYS A 86 -4.05 -3.96 -4.16
CA CYS A 86 -3.27 -2.70 -4.08
C CYS A 86 -4.19 -1.47 -4.19
N ILE A 87 -5.14 -1.45 -5.12
CA ILE A 87 -6.12 -0.36 -5.26
C ILE A 87 -6.94 -0.21 -3.97
N TYR A 88 -7.43 -1.30 -3.41
CA TYR A 88 -8.23 -1.27 -2.18
C TYR A 88 -7.43 -0.92 -0.92
N THR A 89 -6.10 -1.15 -0.88
CA THR A 89 -5.28 -0.61 0.22
C THR A 89 -5.24 0.91 0.25
N ARG A 90 -5.77 1.58 -0.77
CA ARG A 90 -5.92 3.03 -0.82
C ARG A 90 -7.34 3.52 -0.57
N SER A 91 -8.29 2.63 -0.25
CA SER A 91 -9.67 2.97 0.09
C SER A 91 -9.75 4.03 1.18
N LEU A 92 -10.85 4.82 1.18
CA LEU A 92 -11.16 5.74 2.28
C LEU A 92 -11.48 4.99 3.59
N ASP A 93 -12.05 3.79 3.50
CA ASP A 93 -12.40 2.95 4.64
C ASP A 93 -11.19 2.18 5.18
N GLY A 94 -10.87 2.36 6.48
CA GLY A 94 -9.76 1.73 7.18
C GLY A 94 -9.86 0.21 7.26
N PHE A 95 -11.05 -0.33 7.48
CA PHE A 95 -11.29 -1.77 7.56
C PHE A 95 -11.14 -2.44 6.20
N VAL A 96 -11.57 -1.76 5.12
CA VAL A 96 -11.34 -2.22 3.75
C VAL A 96 -9.85 -2.27 3.46
N ARG A 97 -9.09 -1.22 3.83
CA ARG A 97 -7.62 -1.20 3.66
C ARG A 97 -6.94 -2.36 4.37
N GLU A 98 -7.29 -2.58 5.64
CA GLU A 98 -6.73 -3.66 6.46
C GLU A 98 -7.03 -5.05 5.85
N GLY A 99 -8.28 -5.30 5.48
CA GLY A 99 -8.69 -6.56 4.87
C GLY A 99 -7.93 -6.88 3.58
N HIS A 100 -7.78 -5.89 2.70
CA HIS A 100 -7.05 -6.09 1.44
C HIS A 100 -5.52 -6.16 1.64
N LEU A 101 -4.98 -5.51 2.66
CA LEU A 101 -3.58 -5.67 3.06
C LEU A 101 -3.30 -7.11 3.54
N LYS A 102 -4.19 -7.67 4.37
CA LYS A 102 -4.10 -9.07 4.80
C LYS A 102 -4.10 -10.04 3.62
N GLU A 103 -4.96 -9.80 2.62
CA GLU A 103 -5.00 -10.63 1.42
C GLU A 103 -3.72 -10.53 0.59
N LEU A 104 -3.13 -9.33 0.41
CA LEU A 104 -1.82 -9.17 -0.27
C LEU A 104 -0.73 -10.00 0.40
N LEU A 105 -0.66 -9.95 1.74
CA LEU A 105 0.34 -10.71 2.50
C LEU A 105 0.05 -12.21 2.45
N ARG A 106 -1.21 -12.62 2.64
CA ARG A 106 -1.64 -14.03 2.60
C ARG A 106 -1.34 -14.72 1.27
N MET A 107 -1.50 -14.02 0.15
CA MET A 107 -1.21 -14.56 -1.18
C MET A 107 0.27 -14.45 -1.58
N GLY A 108 1.12 -13.90 -0.70
CA GLY A 108 2.54 -13.69 -0.99
C GLY A 108 2.77 -12.73 -2.17
N ALA A 109 1.88 -11.73 -2.34
CA ALA A 109 1.95 -10.80 -3.46
C ALA A 109 3.17 -9.87 -3.38
N ASP A 110 3.81 -9.75 -2.22
CA ASP A 110 5.05 -9.00 -1.99
C ASP A 110 6.29 -9.61 -2.70
N LYS A 111 6.15 -10.79 -3.31
CA LYS A 111 7.10 -11.30 -4.31
C LYS A 111 7.24 -10.38 -5.53
N TYR A 112 6.19 -9.62 -5.85
CA TYR A 112 6.23 -8.56 -6.84
C TYR A 112 6.75 -7.27 -6.18
N GLU A 113 7.86 -6.72 -6.65
CA GLU A 113 8.46 -5.52 -6.06
C GLU A 113 7.47 -4.34 -6.02
N TRP A 114 6.66 -4.16 -7.07
CA TRP A 114 5.68 -3.09 -7.18
C TRP A 114 4.53 -3.15 -6.16
N VAL A 115 4.37 -4.25 -5.45
CA VAL A 115 3.41 -4.37 -4.33
C VAL A 115 3.98 -3.78 -3.04
N LYS A 116 5.31 -3.84 -2.82
CA LYS A 116 5.96 -3.37 -1.59
C LYS A 116 5.61 -1.92 -1.22
N PRO A 117 5.58 -0.93 -2.14
CA PRO A 117 5.21 0.44 -1.79
C PRO A 117 3.77 0.57 -1.27
N TYR A 118 2.83 -0.25 -1.73
CA TYR A 118 1.45 -0.26 -1.20
C TYR A 118 1.41 -0.80 0.24
N ILE A 119 2.11 -1.90 0.50
CA ILE A 119 2.25 -2.51 1.83
C ILE A 119 2.93 -1.52 2.79
N ILE A 120 4.09 -0.97 2.41
CA ILE A 120 4.86 -0.04 3.24
C ILE A 120 4.10 1.27 3.48
N SER A 121 3.37 1.80 2.49
CA SER A 121 2.54 3.00 2.66
C SER A 121 1.51 2.86 3.76
N SER A 122 1.04 1.62 4.00
CA SER A 122 0.06 1.34 5.06
C SER A 122 0.65 1.49 6.47
N ALA A 123 1.97 1.44 6.63
CA ALA A 123 2.62 1.68 7.92
C ALA A 123 2.52 3.15 8.41
N GLY A 124 2.12 4.08 7.55
CA GLY A 124 1.82 5.47 7.92
C GLY A 124 0.35 5.73 8.23
N GLU A 125 -0.45 4.71 8.48
CA GLU A 125 -1.86 4.84 8.84
C GLU A 125 -2.02 5.02 10.36
N TYR A 126 -3.17 5.60 10.77
CA TYR A 126 -3.49 5.79 12.20
C TYR A 126 -4.10 4.53 12.85
N VAL A 127 -4.48 3.53 12.07
CA VAL A 127 -5.13 2.29 12.51
C VAL A 127 -4.07 1.31 12.98
N VAL A 128 -4.01 1.02 14.29
CA VAL A 128 -2.98 0.16 14.89
C VAL A 128 -3.05 -1.28 14.38
N GLU A 129 -4.22 -1.80 14.06
CA GLU A 129 -4.45 -3.13 13.50
C GLU A 129 -3.74 -3.33 12.16
N ILE A 130 -3.54 -2.24 11.39
CA ILE A 130 -2.73 -2.27 10.16
C ILE A 130 -1.26 -2.49 10.49
N LEU A 131 -0.74 -1.84 11.54
CA LEU A 131 0.64 -2.03 11.98
C LEU A 131 0.87 -3.45 12.52
N ASP A 132 -0.09 -3.98 13.29
CA ASP A 132 -0.07 -5.37 13.77
C ASP A 132 -0.10 -6.36 12.59
N THR A 133 -0.95 -6.10 11.60
CA THR A 133 -1.04 -6.91 10.39
C THR A 133 0.30 -6.96 9.65
N LEU A 134 0.94 -5.81 9.46
CA LEU A 134 2.25 -5.74 8.79
C LEU A 134 3.32 -6.48 9.59
N TYR A 135 3.42 -6.21 10.89
CA TYR A 135 4.46 -6.78 11.72
C TYR A 135 4.37 -8.30 11.83
N ASN A 136 3.16 -8.85 11.94
CA ASN A 136 2.93 -10.27 12.17
C ASN A 136 2.85 -11.12 10.88
N ASN A 137 2.68 -10.50 9.70
CA ASN A 137 2.48 -11.25 8.46
C ASN A 137 3.58 -11.03 7.40
N ILE A 138 4.50 -10.08 7.59
CA ILE A 138 5.71 -10.02 6.77
C ILE A 138 6.66 -11.11 7.27
N SER A 139 6.94 -12.10 6.43
CA SER A 139 7.78 -13.24 6.81
C SER A 139 9.26 -12.83 6.95
N GLU A 140 9.99 -13.49 7.86
CA GLU A 140 11.37 -13.14 8.17
C GLU A 140 12.31 -13.22 6.96
N ASP A 141 12.09 -14.17 6.07
CA ASP A 141 12.87 -14.34 4.83
C ASP A 141 12.70 -13.17 3.85
N LYS A 142 11.61 -12.39 3.96
CA LYS A 142 11.34 -11.21 3.15
C LYS A 142 11.91 -9.91 3.72
N ILE A 143 12.28 -9.89 5.00
CA ILE A 143 12.81 -8.68 5.66
C ILE A 143 13.98 -8.05 4.89
N PRO A 144 14.98 -8.80 4.37
CA PRO A 144 16.06 -8.21 3.59
C PRO A 144 15.58 -7.44 2.35
N GLU A 145 14.57 -7.97 1.64
CA GLU A 145 13.99 -7.31 0.47
C GLU A 145 13.25 -6.02 0.84
N TYR A 146 12.49 -6.03 1.96
CA TYR A 146 11.84 -4.82 2.47
C TYR A 146 12.85 -3.75 2.88
N ARG A 147 13.93 -4.14 3.56
CA ARG A 147 15.01 -3.21 3.94
C ARG A 147 15.71 -2.60 2.74
N ALA A 148 16.02 -3.40 1.71
CA ALA A 148 16.62 -2.90 0.47
C ALA A 148 15.69 -1.87 -0.21
N PHE A 149 14.40 -2.16 -0.31
CA PHE A 149 13.40 -1.25 -0.86
C PHE A 149 13.23 0.01 -0.02
N CYS A 150 13.23 -0.10 1.31
CA CYS A 150 13.19 1.04 2.23
C CYS A 150 14.43 1.92 2.12
N LYS A 151 15.62 1.33 1.93
CA LYS A 151 16.88 2.07 1.71
C LYS A 151 16.84 2.89 0.42
N LEU A 152 16.32 2.31 -0.67
CA LEU A 152 16.12 2.99 -1.95
C LEU A 152 15.14 4.17 -1.84
N ASN A 153 14.12 4.05 -0.99
CA ASN A 153 13.05 5.03 -0.80
C ASN A 153 13.11 5.72 0.58
N PHE A 154 14.31 5.97 1.10
CA PHE A 154 14.54 6.39 2.48
C PHE A 154 13.70 7.61 2.92
N GLU A 155 13.56 8.64 2.07
CA GLU A 155 12.78 9.84 2.41
C GLU A 155 11.30 9.52 2.63
N ASN A 156 10.73 8.62 1.84
CA ASN A 156 9.36 8.15 2.04
C ASN A 156 9.21 7.43 3.39
N ILE A 157 10.18 6.56 3.72
CA ILE A 157 10.16 5.82 4.98
C ILE A 157 10.29 6.77 6.17
N ARG A 158 11.16 7.77 6.08
CA ARG A 158 11.32 8.81 7.11
C ARG A 158 10.01 9.58 7.37
N LEU A 159 9.30 9.95 6.31
CA LEU A 159 8.00 10.63 6.41
C LEU A 159 6.93 9.73 7.01
N LEU A 160 6.87 8.45 6.60
CA LEU A 160 5.93 7.47 7.17
C LEU A 160 6.21 7.23 8.65
N HIS A 161 7.49 7.10 9.03
CA HIS A 161 7.92 6.93 10.42
C HIS A 161 7.52 8.13 11.28
N ALA A 162 7.79 9.36 10.82
CA ALA A 162 7.38 10.57 11.53
C ALA A 162 5.86 10.63 11.73
N ARG A 163 5.09 10.25 10.71
CA ARG A 163 3.63 10.18 10.76
C ARG A 163 3.13 9.14 11.78
N MET A 164 3.72 7.95 11.76
CA MET A 164 3.42 6.88 12.72
C MET A 164 3.69 7.32 14.17
N ILE A 165 4.82 8.03 14.42
CA ILE A 165 5.13 8.58 15.75
C ILE A 165 4.06 9.60 16.17
N SER A 166 3.63 10.48 15.27
CA SER A 166 2.58 11.47 15.56
C SER A 166 1.27 10.79 15.94
N TYR A 167 0.88 9.72 15.24
CA TYR A 167 -0.32 8.96 15.56
C TYR A 167 -0.22 8.20 16.89
N TRP A 168 0.96 7.62 17.19
CA TRP A 168 1.19 7.04 18.51
C TRP A 168 1.02 8.09 19.62
N ALA A 169 1.63 9.26 19.48
CA ALA A 169 1.58 10.31 20.48
C ALA A 169 0.16 10.85 20.71
N GLU A 170 -0.65 10.94 19.65
CA GLU A 170 -2.00 11.49 19.70
C GLU A 170 -3.05 10.47 20.17
N PHE A 171 -2.99 9.23 19.66
CA PHE A 171 -4.08 8.28 19.83
C PHE A 171 -3.75 7.10 20.76
N TYR A 172 -2.48 6.67 20.84
CA TYR A 172 -2.14 5.40 21.48
C TYR A 172 -1.22 5.54 22.70
N ARG A 173 -0.78 6.75 23.03
CA ARG A 173 0.14 6.97 24.15
C ARG A 173 -0.44 6.58 25.51
N LEU A 174 -1.75 6.65 25.69
CA LEU A 174 -2.41 6.25 26.93
C LEU A 174 -2.48 4.72 27.05
N ASP A 175 -2.65 4.00 25.93
CA ASP A 175 -2.75 2.55 25.91
C ASP A 175 -1.35 1.89 25.86
N CYS A 176 -0.39 2.53 25.18
CA CYS A 176 0.99 2.10 25.06
C CYS A 176 1.93 3.27 25.43
N TYR A 177 2.13 3.49 26.76
CA TYR A 177 2.84 4.65 27.30
C TYR A 177 4.28 4.78 26.81
N TYR A 178 5.00 3.65 26.73
CA TYR A 178 6.38 3.66 26.27
C TYR A 178 6.46 3.41 24.77
N TYR A 179 6.93 4.40 24.03
CA TYR A 179 7.14 4.29 22.58
C TYR A 179 7.96 3.07 22.15
N LYS A 180 8.93 2.64 23.00
CA LYS A 180 9.76 1.45 22.72
C LYS A 180 8.94 0.16 22.57
N ASP A 181 7.77 0.08 23.20
CA ASP A 181 6.89 -1.09 23.23
C ASP A 181 5.79 -1.02 22.16
N TYR A 182 5.66 0.14 21.48
CA TYR A 182 4.67 0.35 20.44
C TYR A 182 4.99 -0.47 19.19
N ILE A 183 3.99 -1.17 18.66
CA ILE A 183 4.13 -2.06 17.50
C ILE A 183 4.69 -1.34 16.27
N GLY A 184 4.28 -0.09 16.02
CA GLY A 184 4.80 0.72 14.93
C GLY A 184 6.30 0.96 15.04
N LYS A 185 6.82 1.21 16.26
CA LYS A 185 8.26 1.34 16.49
C LYS A 185 9.00 0.03 16.16
N ARG A 186 8.44 -1.12 16.58
CA ARG A 186 9.01 -2.44 16.28
C ARG A 186 9.02 -2.71 14.79
N LEU A 187 7.91 -2.48 14.10
CA LEU A 187 7.78 -2.61 12.64
C LEU A 187 8.88 -1.81 11.92
N PHE A 188 9.00 -0.50 12.22
CA PHE A 188 9.98 0.35 11.55
C PHE A 188 11.43 -0.05 11.86
N SER A 189 11.74 -0.53 13.07
CA SER A 189 13.12 -0.90 13.42
C SER A 189 13.49 -2.32 13.01
N GLU A 190 12.61 -3.28 13.19
CA GLU A 190 12.90 -4.71 13.03
C GLU A 190 12.65 -5.17 11.59
N VAL A 191 11.61 -4.64 10.92
CA VAL A 191 11.27 -5.00 9.53
C VAL A 191 11.88 -4.02 8.53
N PHE A 192 11.63 -2.71 8.70
CA PHE A 192 12.09 -1.71 7.73
C PHE A 192 13.52 -1.18 7.98
N GLY A 193 14.18 -1.59 9.06
CA GLY A 193 15.57 -1.28 9.34
C GLY A 193 15.84 0.17 9.80
N MET A 194 14.83 0.92 10.28
CA MET A 194 15.01 2.29 10.77
C MET A 194 15.70 2.31 12.14
N ARG A 195 16.78 3.09 12.30
CA ARG A 195 17.43 3.31 13.59
C ARG A 195 16.63 4.27 14.48
N LYS A 196 16.92 4.26 15.80
CA LYS A 196 16.26 5.10 16.84
C LYS A 196 16.25 6.60 16.53
N SER A 197 17.19 7.10 15.73
CA SER A 197 17.36 8.53 15.42
C SER A 197 16.72 8.96 14.08
N GLY A 198 15.98 8.09 13.41
CA GLY A 198 15.49 8.40 12.05
C GLY A 198 16.61 8.49 10.99
N GLN A 199 17.83 8.11 11.34
CA GLN A 199 18.99 8.10 10.46
C GLN A 199 19.22 6.71 9.89
N LYS A 200 19.22 6.60 8.56
CA LYS A 200 19.55 5.45 7.69
C LYS A 200 18.93 4.08 8.03
N VAL A 201 18.45 3.43 7.00
CA VAL A 201 18.15 2.00 6.95
C VAL A 201 19.45 1.21 7.17
N ILE A 202 19.43 0.19 8.03
CA ILE A 202 20.58 -0.70 8.29
C ILE A 202 20.60 -1.78 7.23
N ASP A 203 21.76 -2.17 6.81
CA ASP A 203 22.00 -3.34 5.95
C ASP A 203 21.65 -4.64 6.68
#